data_7fdb368cd7f6fcab833b8e1768096fb3
#
_entry.id   7fdb368cd7f6fcab833b8e1768096fb3
#
_cell.length_a   1.000
_cell.length_b   1.000
_cell.length_c   1.000
_cell.angle_alpha   90.00
_cell.angle_beta   90.00
_cell.angle_gamma   90.00
#
_symmetry.space_group_name_H-M   'P 1'
#
loop_
_entity.id
_entity.type
_entity.pdbx_description
1 polymer ?
#
loop_
_entity_poly.entity_id
_entity_poly.type
_entity_poly.pdbx_seq_one_letter_code
_entity_poly.pdbx_strand_id
1 'polypeptide(L)'
;MTALIFDCDGVLADTERHGHLPAFNRTFEEFGLPARWTEEQYGVALRIGGGKERMRSLLTPEFVAEAGLPTDPDAQAAEIARWHRRKTELYVEMVKAGQLPARPGIARIVGEARDAGWQLAVCSTSAEPSVRAILENAVGADRAAEFLVLAGDLV
;
A
#
# COMPACT_ATOMS: atom_id res chain seq x y z
N MET A 1 19.96 1.60 -26.10
CA MET A 1 19.89 1.41 -24.63
C MET A 1 18.49 0.87 -24.35
N THR A 2 18.37 -0.25 -23.65
CA THR A 2 17.10 -0.90 -23.30
C THR A 2 16.90 -0.78 -21.80
N ALA A 3 15.67 -0.52 -21.34
CA ALA A 3 15.33 -0.44 -19.95
C ALA A 3 14.08 -1.27 -19.62
N LEU A 4 14.04 -1.82 -18.43
CA LEU A 4 12.86 -2.45 -17.84
C LEU A 4 12.39 -1.60 -16.65
N ILE A 5 11.18 -1.08 -16.77
CA ILE A 5 10.58 -0.19 -15.78
C ILE A 5 9.38 -0.91 -15.15
N PHE A 6 9.41 -1.06 -13.83
CA PHE A 6 8.33 -1.68 -13.06
C PHE A 6 7.46 -0.61 -12.39
N ASP A 7 6.17 -0.89 -12.28
CA ASP A 7 5.35 -0.33 -11.22
C ASP A 7 5.66 -1.07 -9.90
N CYS A 8 5.31 -0.49 -8.76
CA CYS A 8 5.51 -1.08 -7.46
C CYS A 8 4.28 -1.89 -7.01
N ASP A 9 3.15 -1.19 -6.87
CA ASP A 9 1.95 -1.74 -6.25
C ASP A 9 1.25 -2.74 -7.18
N GLY A 10 1.08 -3.97 -6.68
CA GLY A 10 0.50 -5.05 -7.48
C GLY A 10 1.45 -5.68 -8.52
N VAL A 11 2.61 -5.10 -8.76
CA VAL A 11 3.63 -5.59 -9.72
C VAL A 11 4.81 -6.23 -9.00
N LEU A 12 5.53 -5.50 -8.16
CA LEU A 12 6.62 -6.07 -7.37
C LEU A 12 6.11 -6.96 -6.23
N ALA A 13 5.03 -6.54 -5.58
CA ALA A 13 4.33 -7.28 -4.54
C ALA A 13 2.82 -7.06 -4.66
N ASP A 14 2.03 -7.99 -4.11
CA ASP A 14 0.57 -7.81 -3.99
C ASP A 14 0.26 -6.95 -2.76
N THR A 15 0.55 -5.65 -2.91
CA THR A 15 0.47 -4.68 -1.83
C THR A 15 -0.96 -4.43 -1.35
N GLU A 16 -1.96 -4.58 -2.22
CA GLU A 16 -3.36 -4.40 -1.85
C GLU A 16 -3.83 -5.54 -0.92
N ARG A 17 -3.59 -6.78 -1.31
CA ARG A 17 -4.03 -7.96 -0.56
C ARG A 17 -3.24 -8.19 0.71
N HIS A 18 -1.91 -8.11 0.64
CA HIS A 18 -1.01 -8.47 1.74
C HIS A 18 -0.54 -7.29 2.59
N GLY A 19 -0.78 -6.05 2.13
CA GLY A 19 -0.37 -4.84 2.81
C GLY A 19 -1.54 -3.94 3.19
N HIS A 20 -2.19 -3.34 2.21
CA HIS A 20 -3.20 -2.32 2.48
C HIS A 20 -4.44 -2.87 3.19
N LEU A 21 -5.03 -3.98 2.71
CA LEU A 21 -6.19 -4.58 3.34
C LEU A 21 -5.95 -4.98 4.81
N PRO A 22 -4.88 -5.70 5.16
CA PRO A 22 -4.56 -5.99 6.56
C PRO A 22 -4.35 -4.73 7.40
N ALA A 23 -3.69 -3.71 6.85
CA ALA A 23 -3.46 -2.44 7.56
C ALA A 23 -4.77 -1.69 7.84
N PHE A 24 -5.74 -1.68 6.91
CA PHE A 24 -7.07 -1.13 7.15
C PHE A 24 -7.79 -1.90 8.27
N ASN A 25 -7.85 -3.22 8.17
CA ASN A 25 -8.56 -4.06 9.13
C ASN A 25 -7.96 -3.93 10.54
N ARG A 26 -6.64 -3.89 10.65
CA ARG A 26 -5.97 -3.66 11.92
C ARG A 26 -6.26 -2.27 12.48
N THR A 27 -6.31 -1.26 11.62
CA THR A 27 -6.73 0.09 12.04
C THR A 27 -8.14 0.08 12.60
N PHE A 28 -9.10 -0.56 11.92
CA PHE A 28 -10.48 -0.64 12.40
C PHE A 28 -10.55 -1.33 13.77
N GLU A 29 -9.81 -2.40 13.96
CA GLU A 29 -9.71 -3.10 15.23
C GLU A 29 -9.11 -2.22 16.34
N GLU A 30 -7.97 -1.55 16.10
CA GLU A 30 -7.29 -0.69 17.07
C GLU A 30 -8.17 0.50 17.50
N PHE A 31 -9.05 1.01 16.62
CA PHE A 31 -9.98 2.09 16.94
C PHE A 31 -11.37 1.62 17.39
N GLY A 32 -11.57 0.31 17.53
CA GLY A 32 -12.87 -0.25 17.95
C GLY A 32 -14.00 0.02 16.97
N LEU A 33 -13.69 0.17 15.68
CA LEU A 33 -14.70 0.43 14.66
C LEU A 33 -15.43 -0.86 14.27
N PRO A 34 -16.76 -0.83 14.07
CA PRO A 34 -17.55 -2.00 13.66
C PRO A 34 -17.37 -2.29 12.16
N ALA A 35 -16.12 -2.38 11.71
CA ALA A 35 -15.76 -2.61 10.31
C ALA A 35 -14.65 -3.65 10.19
N ARG A 36 -14.80 -4.52 9.20
CA ARG A 36 -13.76 -5.42 8.74
C ARG A 36 -14.03 -5.76 7.29
N TRP A 37 -13.10 -5.48 6.41
CA TRP A 37 -13.22 -5.83 5.00
C TRP A 37 -12.70 -7.24 4.72
N THR A 38 -13.48 -8.02 3.99
CA THR A 38 -12.99 -9.21 3.28
C THR A 38 -12.23 -8.78 2.01
N GLU A 39 -11.53 -9.70 1.36
CA GLU A 39 -10.88 -9.43 0.07
C GLU A 39 -11.89 -8.94 -0.98
N GLU A 40 -13.08 -9.54 -1.03
CA GLU A 40 -14.15 -9.16 -1.97
C GLU A 40 -14.67 -7.75 -1.70
N GLN A 41 -14.97 -7.44 -0.43
CA GLN A 41 -15.43 -6.12 -0.02
C GLN A 41 -14.37 -5.05 -0.29
N TYR A 42 -13.12 -5.37 0.01
CA TYR A 42 -12.01 -4.46 -0.29
C TYR A 42 -11.82 -4.26 -1.79
N GLY A 43 -11.98 -5.30 -2.60
CA GLY A 43 -12.00 -5.20 -4.06
C GLY A 43 -13.05 -4.23 -4.59
N VAL A 44 -14.22 -4.15 -3.94
CA VAL A 44 -15.24 -3.14 -4.24
C VAL A 44 -14.79 -1.75 -3.78
N ALA A 45 -14.22 -1.65 -2.58
CA ALA A 45 -13.73 -0.39 -2.01
C ALA A 45 -12.58 0.22 -2.82
N LEU A 46 -11.78 -0.59 -3.52
CA LEU A 46 -10.72 -0.14 -4.43
C LEU A 46 -11.22 0.73 -5.60
N ARG A 47 -12.52 0.67 -5.94
CA ARG A 47 -13.13 1.57 -6.93
C ARG A 47 -13.18 3.03 -6.45
N ILE A 48 -13.03 3.24 -5.14
CA ILE A 48 -12.92 4.57 -4.54
C ILE A 48 -11.44 4.92 -4.48
N GLY A 49 -11.02 5.96 -5.21
CA GLY A 49 -9.66 6.46 -5.18
C GLY A 49 -9.33 7.08 -3.83
N GLY A 50 -8.16 6.76 -3.27
CA GLY A 50 -7.69 7.31 -2.00
C GLY A 50 -8.12 6.55 -0.75
N GLY A 51 -7.18 6.38 0.19
CA GLY A 51 -7.44 5.64 1.44
C GLY A 51 -8.38 6.36 2.40
N LYS A 52 -8.33 7.69 2.43
CA LYS A 52 -9.24 8.52 3.25
C LYS A 52 -10.67 8.45 2.72
N GLU A 53 -10.84 8.48 1.42
CA GLU A 53 -12.12 8.40 0.73
C GLU A 53 -12.77 7.03 0.95
N ARG A 54 -11.97 5.95 0.92
CA ARG A 54 -12.44 4.60 1.28
C ARG A 54 -12.91 4.53 2.73
N MET A 55 -12.16 5.11 3.68
CA MET A 55 -12.61 5.17 5.09
C MET A 55 -13.87 6.01 5.23
N ARG A 56 -13.97 7.14 4.51
CA ARG A 56 -15.16 8.00 4.53
C ARG A 56 -16.41 7.27 4.04
N SER A 57 -16.29 6.35 3.09
CA SER A 57 -17.42 5.58 2.59
C SER A 57 -18.07 4.65 3.62
N LEU A 58 -17.40 4.39 4.75
CA LEU A 58 -17.97 3.64 5.87
C LEU A 58 -18.93 4.48 6.72
N LEU A 59 -18.85 5.82 6.66
CA LEU A 59 -19.60 6.72 7.55
C LEU A 59 -21.08 6.85 7.14
N THR A 60 -21.80 5.73 7.15
CA THR A 60 -23.27 5.77 7.08
C THR A 60 -23.84 6.23 8.43
N PRO A 61 -25.09 6.75 8.48
CA PRO A 61 -25.73 7.13 9.75
C PRO A 61 -25.72 5.98 10.78
N GLU A 62 -25.95 4.76 10.34
CA GLU A 62 -25.95 3.55 11.18
C GLU A 62 -24.56 3.29 11.74
N PHE A 63 -23.52 3.33 10.89
CA PHE A 63 -22.14 3.13 11.30
C PHE A 63 -21.69 4.20 12.31
N VAL A 64 -22.03 5.47 12.05
CA VAL A 64 -21.68 6.58 12.94
C VAL A 64 -22.34 6.39 14.32
N ALA A 65 -23.59 5.96 14.35
CA ALA A 65 -24.31 5.69 15.60
C ALA A 65 -23.72 4.49 16.36
N GLU A 66 -23.46 3.38 15.66
CA GLU A 66 -22.90 2.15 16.25
C GLU A 66 -21.47 2.36 16.79
N ALA A 67 -20.64 3.10 16.05
CA ALA A 67 -19.26 3.40 16.46
C ALA A 67 -19.16 4.55 17.46
N GLY A 68 -20.26 5.21 17.81
CA GLY A 68 -20.27 6.38 18.72
C GLY A 68 -19.47 7.57 18.19
N LEU A 69 -19.45 7.76 16.88
CA LEU A 69 -18.68 8.79 16.20
C LEU A 69 -19.43 10.14 16.19
N PRO A 70 -18.71 11.25 16.05
CA PRO A 70 -19.34 12.56 15.90
C PRO A 70 -20.15 12.61 14.59
N THR A 71 -21.22 13.40 14.59
CA THR A 71 -22.04 13.67 13.40
C THR A 71 -21.59 14.93 12.66
N ASP A 72 -20.75 15.74 13.28
CA ASP A 72 -20.16 16.93 12.67
C ASP A 72 -19.16 16.56 11.57
N PRO A 73 -19.28 17.13 10.35
CA PRO A 73 -18.40 16.78 9.22
C PRO A 73 -16.91 17.06 9.46
N ASP A 74 -16.56 18.14 10.15
CA ASP A 74 -15.17 18.50 10.41
C ASP A 74 -14.56 17.54 11.44
N ALA A 75 -15.31 17.16 12.47
CA ALA A 75 -14.90 16.15 13.43
C ALA A 75 -14.75 14.77 12.78
N GLN A 76 -15.64 14.38 11.86
CA GLN A 76 -15.51 13.15 11.08
C GLN A 76 -14.26 13.17 10.20
N ALA A 77 -13.96 14.30 9.55
CA ALA A 77 -12.74 14.45 8.75
C ALA A 77 -11.47 14.31 9.59
N ALA A 78 -11.48 14.82 10.82
CA ALA A 78 -10.37 14.66 11.76
C ALA A 78 -10.18 13.19 12.18
N GLU A 79 -11.27 12.46 12.45
CA GLU A 79 -11.20 11.02 12.75
C GLU A 79 -10.65 10.23 11.56
N ILE A 80 -11.13 10.45 10.34
CA ILE A 80 -10.61 9.81 9.13
C ILE A 80 -9.12 10.08 8.96
N ALA A 81 -8.66 11.32 9.19
CA ALA A 81 -7.25 11.67 9.09
C ALA A 81 -6.40 10.91 10.14
N ARG A 82 -6.93 10.73 11.36
CA ARG A 82 -6.28 9.96 12.42
C ARG A 82 -6.17 8.48 12.06
N TRP A 83 -7.26 7.86 11.60
CA TRP A 83 -7.28 6.46 11.17
C TRP A 83 -6.34 6.23 9.99
N HIS A 84 -6.38 7.10 8.98
CA HIS A 84 -5.54 6.96 7.79
C HIS A 84 -4.05 7.08 8.13
N ARG A 85 -3.66 7.97 9.04
CA ARG A 85 -2.29 8.08 9.53
C ARG A 85 -1.85 6.77 10.18
N ARG A 86 -2.67 6.22 11.10
CA ARG A 86 -2.35 4.94 11.76
C ARG A 86 -2.26 3.79 10.77
N LYS A 87 -3.19 3.71 9.83
CA LYS A 87 -3.16 2.74 8.73
C LYS A 87 -1.84 2.81 7.94
N THR A 88 -1.37 4.02 7.66
CA THR A 88 -0.12 4.22 6.92
C THR A 88 1.09 3.75 7.74
N GLU A 89 1.12 4.04 9.03
CA GLU A 89 2.16 3.53 9.93
C GLU A 89 2.20 2.01 9.95
N LEU A 90 1.05 1.36 10.13
CA LEU A 90 0.92 -0.09 10.12
C LEU A 90 1.39 -0.71 8.79
N TYR A 91 1.02 -0.10 7.67
CA TYR A 91 1.47 -0.55 6.36
C TYR A 91 3.00 -0.47 6.23
N VAL A 92 3.59 0.66 6.64
CA VAL A 92 5.05 0.84 6.61
C VAL A 92 5.76 -0.16 7.53
N GLU A 93 5.21 -0.42 8.72
CA GLU A 93 5.72 -1.45 9.63
C GLU A 93 5.75 -2.83 8.95
N MET A 94 4.65 -3.21 8.27
CA MET A 94 4.54 -4.48 7.55
C MET A 94 5.55 -4.58 6.39
N VAL A 95 5.71 -3.50 5.62
CA VAL A 95 6.70 -3.44 4.53
C VAL A 95 8.11 -3.62 5.08
N LYS A 96 8.49 -2.88 6.11
CA LYS A 96 9.81 -2.96 6.75
C LYS A 96 10.09 -4.33 7.38
N ALA A 97 9.05 -5.00 7.88
CA ALA A 97 9.15 -6.34 8.42
C ALA A 97 9.21 -7.44 7.34
N GLY A 98 9.21 -7.08 6.04
CA GLY A 98 9.25 -8.04 4.94
C GLY A 98 8.00 -8.90 4.83
N GLN A 99 6.85 -8.44 5.33
CA GLN A 99 5.61 -9.22 5.36
C GLN A 99 4.85 -9.22 4.03
N LEU A 100 5.31 -8.44 3.05
CA LEU A 100 4.71 -8.39 1.72
C LEU A 100 5.50 -9.31 0.78
N PRO A 101 4.97 -10.49 0.42
CA PRO A 101 5.67 -11.40 -0.47
C PRO A 101 5.80 -10.79 -1.88
N ALA A 102 6.97 -10.97 -2.46
CA ALA A 102 7.20 -10.61 -3.85
C ALA A 102 6.30 -11.43 -4.79
N ARG A 103 5.90 -10.84 -5.89
CA ARG A 103 5.19 -11.61 -6.92
C ARG A 103 6.12 -12.65 -7.55
N PRO A 104 5.58 -13.84 -7.85
CA PRO A 104 6.34 -14.89 -8.53
C PRO A 104 6.95 -14.40 -9.85
N GLY A 105 8.22 -14.70 -10.05
CA GLY A 105 8.95 -14.38 -11.27
C GLY A 105 9.65 -13.02 -11.28
N ILE A 106 9.38 -12.10 -10.36
CA ILE A 106 10.05 -10.78 -10.31
C ILE A 106 11.57 -10.94 -10.19
N ALA A 107 12.06 -11.70 -9.23
CA ALA A 107 13.49 -11.90 -9.04
C ALA A 107 14.16 -12.56 -10.27
N ARG A 108 13.44 -13.43 -10.98
CA ARG A 108 13.93 -14.08 -12.20
C ARG A 108 14.05 -13.09 -13.36
N ILE A 109 12.98 -12.33 -13.67
CA ILE A 109 13.00 -11.39 -14.81
C ILE A 109 13.99 -10.24 -14.57
N VAL A 110 14.16 -9.80 -13.33
CA VAL A 110 15.18 -8.82 -12.96
C VAL A 110 16.58 -9.39 -13.22
N GLY A 111 16.84 -10.64 -12.84
CA GLY A 111 18.11 -11.31 -13.14
C GLY A 111 18.38 -11.40 -14.64
N GLU A 112 17.41 -11.86 -15.42
CA GLU A 112 17.52 -11.98 -16.89
C GLU A 112 17.78 -10.61 -17.56
N ALA A 113 17.06 -9.56 -17.16
CA ALA A 113 17.25 -8.21 -17.69
C ALA A 113 18.63 -7.63 -17.37
N ARG A 114 19.10 -7.84 -16.13
CA ARG A 114 20.45 -7.46 -15.70
C ARG A 114 21.53 -8.17 -16.53
N ASP A 115 21.41 -9.48 -16.69
CA ASP A 115 22.37 -10.30 -17.46
C ASP A 115 22.38 -9.89 -18.96
N ALA A 116 21.25 -9.38 -19.47
CA ALA A 116 21.14 -8.80 -20.79
C ALA A 116 21.65 -7.34 -20.91
N GLY A 117 22.15 -6.76 -19.81
CA GLY A 117 22.67 -5.38 -19.76
C GLY A 117 21.59 -4.30 -19.85
N TRP A 118 20.34 -4.61 -19.47
CA TRP A 118 19.27 -3.63 -19.45
C TRP A 118 19.35 -2.75 -18.21
N GLN A 119 18.92 -1.50 -18.35
CA GLN A 119 18.72 -0.63 -17.19
C GLN A 119 17.44 -1.00 -16.45
N LEU A 120 17.49 -0.94 -15.12
CA LEU A 120 16.38 -1.30 -14.26
C LEU A 120 15.85 -0.05 -13.56
N ALA A 121 14.53 0.11 -13.57
CA ALA A 121 13.87 1.21 -12.87
C ALA A 121 12.56 0.76 -12.22
N VAL A 122 12.15 1.49 -11.19
CA VAL A 122 10.79 1.43 -10.64
C VAL A 122 10.20 2.84 -10.65
N CYS A 123 8.92 2.94 -11.02
CA CYS A 123 8.17 4.18 -11.05
C CYS A 123 6.84 3.97 -10.31
N SER A 124 6.59 4.75 -9.25
CA SER A 124 5.41 4.59 -8.39
C SER A 124 5.01 5.91 -7.71
N THR A 125 3.72 6.11 -7.51
CA THR A 125 3.18 7.22 -6.70
C THR A 125 3.30 6.97 -5.19
N SER A 126 3.72 5.79 -4.77
CA SER A 126 3.94 5.44 -3.36
C SER A 126 5.19 6.14 -2.81
N ALA A 127 5.23 6.35 -1.49
CA ALA A 127 6.37 6.98 -0.82
C ALA A 127 7.66 6.19 -1.05
N GLU A 128 8.75 6.87 -1.41
CA GLU A 128 10.03 6.26 -1.77
C GLU A 128 10.55 5.24 -0.75
N PRO A 129 10.51 5.47 0.58
CA PRO A 129 10.96 4.46 1.54
C PRO A 129 10.19 3.15 1.46
N SER A 130 8.89 3.19 1.17
CA SER A 130 8.07 1.99 0.99
C SER A 130 8.41 1.26 -0.30
N VAL A 131 8.59 1.99 -1.39
CA VAL A 131 8.99 1.41 -2.69
C VAL A 131 10.34 0.71 -2.59
N ARG A 132 11.33 1.34 -1.94
CA ARG A 132 12.66 0.74 -1.72
C ARG A 132 12.58 -0.53 -0.89
N ALA A 133 11.84 -0.52 0.21
CA ALA A 133 11.70 -1.70 1.06
C ALA A 133 10.99 -2.87 0.33
N ILE A 134 9.94 -2.58 -0.47
CA ILE A 134 9.28 -3.59 -1.29
C ILE A 134 10.24 -4.15 -2.35
N LEU A 135 11.00 -3.28 -3.01
CA LEU A 135 11.98 -3.69 -4.01
C LEU A 135 13.07 -4.57 -3.41
N GLU A 136 13.65 -4.17 -2.27
CA GLU A 136 14.65 -4.96 -1.55
C GLU A 136 14.11 -6.34 -1.14
N ASN A 137 12.87 -6.40 -0.66
CA ASN A 137 12.21 -7.66 -0.33
C ASN A 137 11.98 -8.54 -1.57
N ALA A 138 11.73 -7.91 -2.74
CA ALA A 138 11.43 -8.65 -3.96
C ALA A 138 12.68 -9.22 -4.66
N VAL A 139 13.80 -8.49 -4.65
CA VAL A 139 14.97 -8.84 -5.47
C VAL A 139 16.28 -8.97 -4.69
N GLY A 140 16.27 -8.62 -3.40
CA GLY A 140 17.44 -8.52 -2.53
C GLY A 140 18.14 -7.16 -2.60
N ALA A 141 18.81 -6.76 -1.52
CA ALA A 141 19.39 -5.44 -1.36
C ALA A 141 20.43 -5.10 -2.45
N ASP A 142 21.30 -6.05 -2.82
CA ASP A 142 22.33 -5.82 -3.83
C ASP A 142 21.73 -5.48 -5.21
N ARG A 143 20.70 -6.20 -5.62
CA ARG A 143 20.01 -5.94 -6.90
C ARG A 143 19.16 -4.69 -6.83
N ALA A 144 18.50 -4.44 -5.71
CA ALA A 144 17.69 -3.23 -5.51
C ALA A 144 18.52 -1.96 -5.64
N ALA A 145 19.79 -1.97 -5.22
CA ALA A 145 20.71 -0.85 -5.35
C ALA A 145 21.03 -0.46 -6.81
N GLU A 146 20.83 -1.36 -7.76
CA GLU A 146 21.06 -1.10 -9.19
C GLU A 146 19.86 -0.39 -9.87
N PHE A 147 18.74 -0.25 -9.18
CA PHE A 147 17.52 0.36 -9.73
C PHE A 147 17.54 1.89 -9.63
N LEU A 148 17.11 2.53 -10.70
CA LEU A 148 16.63 3.91 -10.63
C LEU A 148 15.23 3.89 -9.99
N VAL A 149 15.05 4.59 -8.88
CA VAL A 149 13.76 4.69 -8.18
C VAL A 149 13.17 6.08 -8.41
N LEU A 150 12.01 6.13 -9.06
CA LEU A 150 11.18 7.32 -9.23
C LEU A 150 9.89 7.09 -8.42
N ALA A 151 9.75 7.77 -7.30
CA ALA A 151 8.67 7.50 -6.35
C ALA A 151 8.18 8.76 -5.63
N GLY A 152 6.95 8.70 -5.10
CA GLY A 152 6.33 9.79 -4.37
C GLY A 152 6.05 11.00 -5.24
N ASP A 153 6.46 12.19 -4.79
CA ASP A 153 6.20 13.46 -5.46
C ASP A 153 7.07 13.69 -6.71
N LEU A 154 7.87 12.72 -7.11
CA LEU A 154 8.72 12.77 -8.31
C LEU A 154 8.04 12.22 -9.56
N VAL A 155 6.80 11.75 -9.46
CA VAL A 155 5.99 11.17 -10.55
C VAL A 155 4.71 11.94 -10.75
#